data_13f6dae5bca30cc8ebced8c138c4158e
#
_entry.id   13f6dae5bca30cc8ebced8c138c4158e
#
_cell.length_a   1.000
_cell.length_b   1.000
_cell.length_c   1.000
_cell.angle_alpha   90.00
_cell.angle_beta   90.00
_cell.angle_gamma   90.00
#
_symmetry.space_group_name_H-M   'P 1'
#
loop_
_entity.id
_entity.type
_entity.pdbx_description
1 polymer ?
#
loop_
_entity_poly.entity_id
_entity_poly.type
_entity_poly.pdbx_seq_one_letter_code
_entity_poly.pdbx_strand_id
1 'polypeptide(L)'
;CRVMVTARAEGRHASQPRRDIATLKLARSLCRLGDGYLRPHAIPTMRAALRTIAAAQSSYAAQRVDAILEQGRVDEAMVAAGLDPEGVRRMRPLFYDTAAVTSLAAGNPESINVIPANALAYIDGRILPDQTRQGFIDLVHSHLGNDVQVDVFREQYSAGLESSFDAPIFGVIEEVVADRCDGAKVIPWQCAGSTDAKHLIPRGLPVFGFIPSKPLPPGMNEAGAHANNERIWLENVPFALEVLYDIVTRFCLRA
;
A
#
# COMPACT_ATOMS: atom_id res chain seq x y z
N CYS A 1 -7.98 1.50 6.21
CA CYS A 1 -8.77 1.17 7.40
C CYS A 1 -7.97 1.45 8.67
N ARG A 2 -8.50 2.25 9.57
CA ARG A 2 -7.86 2.45 10.87
C ARG A 2 -8.51 1.57 11.92
N VAL A 3 -7.67 0.88 12.68
CA VAL A 3 -8.13 -0.14 13.63
C VAL A 3 -7.66 0.22 15.03
N MET A 4 -8.53 -0.02 16.00
CA MET A 4 -8.22 0.04 17.42
C MET A 4 -8.22 -1.38 17.98
N VAL A 5 -7.13 -1.74 18.65
CA VAL A 5 -6.96 -3.04 19.31
C VAL A 5 -7.00 -2.80 20.81
N THR A 6 -7.88 -3.51 21.51
CA THR A 6 -8.10 -3.37 22.95
C THR A 6 -7.81 -4.69 23.65
N ALA A 7 -6.87 -4.68 24.58
CA ALA A 7 -6.70 -5.75 25.56
C ALA A 7 -7.31 -5.34 26.89
N ARG A 8 -8.00 -6.28 27.55
CA ARG A 8 -8.63 -6.07 28.85
C ARG A 8 -8.17 -7.09 29.88
N ALA A 9 -8.02 -6.64 31.11
CA ALA A 9 -7.74 -7.48 32.27
C ALA A 9 -8.22 -6.79 33.55
N GLU A 10 -8.13 -7.47 34.67
CA GLU A 10 -8.37 -6.86 35.98
C GLU A 10 -7.20 -5.95 36.35
N GLY A 11 -7.48 -4.67 36.65
CA GLY A 11 -6.51 -3.73 37.21
C GLY A 11 -6.16 -4.11 38.64
N ARG A 12 -4.89 -3.87 39.03
CA ARG A 12 -4.42 -4.22 40.40
C ARG A 12 -3.14 -3.51 40.80
N HIS A 13 -2.71 -3.71 42.04
CA HIS A 13 -1.44 -3.21 42.49
C HIS A 13 -0.26 -3.98 41.87
N ALA A 14 0.80 -3.29 41.46
CA ALA A 14 1.94 -3.86 40.76
C ALA A 14 2.76 -4.89 41.58
N SER A 15 2.62 -4.90 42.92
CA SER A 15 3.23 -5.92 43.79
C SER A 15 2.71 -7.35 43.54
N GLN A 16 1.63 -7.49 42.77
CA GLN A 16 1.03 -8.78 42.41
C GLN A 16 1.10 -9.02 40.88
N PRO A 17 2.30 -9.24 40.31
CA PRO A 17 2.47 -9.39 38.90
C PRO A 17 1.78 -10.68 38.40
N ARG A 18 1.15 -10.61 37.21
CA ARG A 18 0.50 -11.76 36.56
C ARG A 18 0.81 -11.74 35.06
N ARG A 19 0.62 -12.90 34.43
CA ARG A 19 0.84 -13.06 32.98
C ARG A 19 -0.34 -12.61 32.12
N ASP A 20 -1.53 -12.48 32.71
CA ASP A 20 -2.81 -12.17 32.09
C ASP A 20 -3.21 -10.68 32.19
N ILE A 21 -2.26 -9.77 32.46
CA ILE A 21 -2.51 -8.33 32.50
C ILE A 21 -2.68 -7.74 31.10
N ALA A 22 -3.44 -6.66 30.98
CA ALA A 22 -3.82 -6.05 29.71
C ALA A 22 -2.60 -5.67 28.85
N THR A 23 -1.57 -5.09 29.45
CA THR A 23 -0.33 -4.69 28.75
C THR A 23 0.40 -5.87 28.12
N LEU A 24 0.53 -7.00 28.84
CA LEU A 24 1.19 -8.19 28.30
C LEU A 24 0.36 -8.93 27.27
N LYS A 25 -0.97 -8.97 27.41
CA LYS A 25 -1.87 -9.48 26.37
C LYS A 25 -1.71 -8.71 25.08
N LEU A 26 -1.79 -7.37 25.14
CA LEU A 26 -1.60 -6.51 23.98
C LEU A 26 -0.24 -6.73 23.33
N ALA A 27 0.85 -6.67 24.11
CA ALA A 27 2.21 -6.83 23.59
C ALA A 27 2.39 -8.17 22.85
N ARG A 28 1.94 -9.29 23.43
CA ARG A 28 2.03 -10.61 22.79
C ARG A 28 1.21 -10.69 21.52
N SER A 29 0.01 -10.10 21.50
CA SER A 29 -0.84 -10.06 20.32
C SER A 29 -0.16 -9.25 19.22
N LEU A 30 0.35 -8.05 19.50
CA LEU A 30 1.02 -7.20 18.52
C LEU A 30 2.29 -7.84 17.93
N CYS A 31 3.06 -8.59 18.74
CA CYS A 31 4.24 -9.31 18.22
C CYS A 31 3.89 -10.33 17.11
N ARG A 32 2.66 -10.82 17.05
CA ARG A 32 2.22 -11.76 15.99
C ARG A 32 2.00 -11.09 14.64
N LEU A 33 1.88 -9.76 14.57
CA LEU A 33 1.79 -9.05 13.28
C LEU A 33 3.12 -9.08 12.50
N GLY A 34 4.24 -9.37 13.17
CA GLY A 34 5.55 -9.42 12.53
C GLY A 34 5.94 -8.07 11.93
N ASP A 35 6.26 -8.08 10.63
CA ASP A 35 6.61 -6.89 9.84
C ASP A 35 5.38 -6.12 9.32
N GLY A 36 4.17 -6.55 9.68
CA GLY A 36 2.92 -5.89 9.30
C GLY A 36 2.40 -6.21 7.89
N TYR A 37 3.04 -7.10 7.16
CA TYR A 37 2.51 -7.65 5.91
C TYR A 37 1.62 -8.86 6.21
N LEU A 38 0.33 -8.76 5.86
CA LEU A 38 -0.65 -9.76 6.24
C LEU A 38 -0.81 -10.82 5.15
N ARG A 39 -1.69 -10.59 4.20
CA ARG A 39 -1.99 -11.55 3.14
C ARG A 39 -1.50 -11.05 1.78
N PRO A 40 -0.74 -11.86 1.02
CA PRO A 40 -0.40 -11.50 -0.35
C PRO A 40 -1.65 -11.52 -1.24
N HIS A 41 -1.77 -10.49 -2.10
CA HIS A 41 -2.85 -10.37 -3.05
C HIS A 41 -2.38 -9.61 -4.30
N ALA A 42 -2.26 -10.32 -5.41
CA ALA A 42 -1.85 -9.72 -6.69
C ALA A 42 -3.10 -9.22 -7.45
N ILE A 43 -3.44 -7.93 -7.28
CA ILE A 43 -4.52 -7.29 -8.03
C ILE A 43 -4.19 -7.22 -9.54
N PRO A 44 -5.20 -7.12 -10.44
CA PRO A 44 -4.99 -7.06 -11.88
C PRO A 44 -3.94 -6.03 -12.33
N THR A 45 -3.99 -4.80 -11.81
CA THR A 45 -3.01 -3.75 -12.11
C THR A 45 -1.58 -4.16 -11.76
N MET A 46 -1.34 -4.70 -10.58
CA MET A 46 0.00 -5.07 -10.16
C MET A 46 0.50 -6.37 -10.83
N ARG A 47 -0.40 -7.27 -11.16
CA ARG A 47 -0.09 -8.44 -12.00
C ARG A 47 0.39 -7.99 -13.39
N ALA A 48 -0.33 -7.08 -14.04
CA ALA A 48 0.04 -6.51 -15.33
C ALA A 48 1.38 -5.75 -15.25
N ALA A 49 1.59 -4.96 -14.20
CA ALA A 49 2.85 -4.26 -13.96
C ALA A 49 4.05 -5.23 -13.91
N LEU A 50 3.95 -6.24 -13.07
CA LEU A 50 5.06 -7.19 -12.87
C LEU A 50 5.33 -8.02 -14.13
N ARG A 51 4.25 -8.41 -14.85
CA ARG A 51 4.36 -9.08 -16.14
C ARG A 51 5.06 -8.21 -17.19
N THR A 52 4.74 -6.92 -17.26
CA THR A 52 5.37 -5.98 -18.19
C THR A 52 6.85 -5.80 -17.90
N ILE A 53 7.22 -5.70 -16.61
CA ILE A 53 8.63 -5.64 -16.17
C ILE A 53 9.37 -6.92 -16.58
N ALA A 54 8.79 -8.08 -16.33
CA ALA A 54 9.38 -9.37 -16.70
C ALA A 54 9.51 -9.55 -18.23
N ALA A 55 8.50 -9.09 -19.01
CA ALA A 55 8.51 -9.17 -20.46
C ALA A 55 9.62 -8.34 -21.11
N ALA A 56 10.10 -7.29 -20.44
CA ALA A 56 11.28 -6.53 -20.88
C ALA A 56 12.56 -7.37 -20.86
N GLN A 57 12.61 -8.46 -20.09
CA GLN A 57 13.73 -9.40 -20.08
C GLN A 57 13.51 -10.50 -21.13
N SER A 58 12.35 -11.16 -21.11
CA SER A 58 11.95 -12.18 -22.08
C SER A 58 10.47 -12.58 -21.91
N SER A 59 9.88 -13.13 -22.97
CA SER A 59 8.53 -13.71 -22.90
C SER A 59 8.43 -14.88 -21.91
N TYR A 60 9.50 -15.64 -21.76
CA TYR A 60 9.61 -16.73 -20.78
C TYR A 60 9.56 -16.21 -19.33
N ALA A 61 10.26 -15.11 -19.05
CA ALA A 61 10.21 -14.47 -17.73
C ALA A 61 8.79 -14.03 -17.37
N ALA A 62 8.05 -13.44 -18.32
CA ALA A 62 6.65 -13.05 -18.13
C ALA A 62 5.75 -14.24 -17.78
N GLN A 63 5.84 -15.35 -18.53
CA GLN A 63 5.07 -16.57 -18.28
C GLN A 63 5.40 -17.18 -16.91
N ARG A 64 6.68 -17.16 -16.53
CA ARG A 64 7.14 -17.66 -15.23
C ARG A 64 6.57 -16.82 -14.08
N VAL A 65 6.53 -15.50 -14.22
CA VAL A 65 5.91 -14.59 -13.23
C VAL A 65 4.43 -14.92 -13.05
N ASP A 66 3.67 -15.08 -14.13
CA ASP A 66 2.24 -15.44 -14.06
C ASP A 66 2.04 -16.76 -13.30
N ALA A 67 2.80 -17.80 -13.62
CA ALA A 67 2.70 -19.11 -12.96
C ALA A 67 3.05 -19.05 -11.44
N ILE A 68 3.97 -18.19 -11.04
CA ILE A 68 4.34 -18.00 -9.63
C ILE A 68 3.24 -17.20 -8.89
N LEU A 69 2.69 -16.17 -9.53
CA LEU A 69 1.60 -15.38 -8.96
C LEU A 69 0.31 -16.19 -8.76
N GLU A 70 0.02 -17.14 -9.63
CA GLU A 70 -1.12 -18.07 -9.47
C GLU A 70 -0.99 -18.95 -8.23
N GLN A 71 0.23 -19.20 -7.77
CA GLN A 71 0.52 -19.93 -6.53
C GLN A 71 0.53 -19.04 -5.30
N GLY A 72 0.26 -17.73 -5.42
CA GLY A 72 0.28 -16.75 -4.33
C GLY A 72 1.69 -16.39 -3.83
N ARG A 73 2.76 -16.80 -4.54
CA ARG A 73 4.16 -16.57 -4.15
C ARG A 73 4.67 -15.23 -4.69
N VAL A 74 4.12 -14.15 -4.15
CA VAL A 74 4.33 -12.79 -4.69
C VAL A 74 5.79 -12.35 -4.63
N ASP A 75 6.48 -12.56 -3.51
CA ASP A 75 7.88 -12.15 -3.35
C ASP A 75 8.79 -12.88 -4.36
N GLU A 76 8.54 -14.17 -4.60
CA GLU A 76 9.26 -14.94 -5.62
C GLU A 76 8.95 -14.46 -7.06
N ALA A 77 7.71 -14.05 -7.32
CA ALA A 77 7.34 -13.48 -8.61
C ALA A 77 8.07 -12.15 -8.88
N MET A 78 8.22 -11.30 -7.86
CA MET A 78 9.01 -10.07 -7.96
C MET A 78 10.48 -10.35 -8.28
N VAL A 79 11.09 -11.32 -7.62
CA VAL A 79 12.47 -11.77 -7.92
C VAL A 79 12.55 -12.35 -9.34
N ALA A 80 11.57 -13.16 -9.76
CA ALA A 80 11.52 -13.74 -11.10
C ALA A 80 11.33 -12.67 -12.20
N ALA A 81 10.70 -11.52 -11.86
CA ALA A 81 10.61 -10.35 -12.72
C ALA A 81 11.93 -9.54 -12.79
N GLY A 82 12.98 -9.96 -12.10
CA GLY A 82 14.30 -9.31 -12.12
C GLY A 82 14.46 -8.15 -11.15
N LEU A 83 13.57 -8.01 -10.17
CA LEU A 83 13.72 -7.01 -9.13
C LEU A 83 14.84 -7.42 -8.15
N ASP A 84 15.68 -6.47 -7.82
CA ASP A 84 16.65 -6.61 -6.75
C ASP A 84 15.96 -6.55 -5.36
N PRO A 85 16.68 -6.86 -4.27
CA PRO A 85 16.07 -6.84 -2.93
C PRO A 85 15.45 -5.49 -2.54
N GLU A 86 15.99 -4.38 -3.03
CA GLU A 86 15.43 -3.04 -2.81
C GLU A 86 14.13 -2.84 -3.59
N GLY A 87 14.08 -3.26 -4.85
CA GLY A 87 12.89 -3.24 -5.69
C GLY A 87 11.77 -4.09 -5.09
N VAL A 88 12.09 -5.30 -4.61
CA VAL A 88 11.13 -6.15 -3.88
C VAL A 88 10.58 -5.43 -2.66
N ARG A 89 11.43 -4.84 -1.82
CA ARG A 89 11.00 -4.11 -0.62
C ARG A 89 10.07 -2.94 -0.95
N ARG A 90 10.36 -2.18 -2.02
CA ARG A 90 9.53 -1.05 -2.47
C ARG A 90 8.18 -1.47 -3.02
N MET A 91 8.13 -2.58 -3.74
CA MET A 91 6.91 -3.08 -4.36
C MET A 91 6.03 -3.88 -3.40
N ARG A 92 6.59 -4.48 -2.37
CA ARG A 92 5.89 -5.36 -1.44
C ARG A 92 4.59 -4.77 -0.87
N PRO A 93 4.52 -3.48 -0.45
CA PRO A 93 3.27 -2.88 0.03
C PRO A 93 2.14 -2.82 -1.01
N LEU A 94 2.44 -3.01 -2.29
CA LEU A 94 1.45 -2.99 -3.39
C LEU A 94 0.83 -4.37 -3.64
N PHE A 95 1.33 -5.38 -2.96
CA PHE A 95 0.88 -6.78 -3.08
C PHE A 95 0.38 -7.38 -1.76
N TYR A 96 0.35 -6.61 -0.68
CA TYR A 96 -0.08 -7.10 0.62
C TYR A 96 -1.05 -6.13 1.28
N ASP A 97 -2.07 -6.65 1.94
CA ASP A 97 -2.72 -5.89 2.98
C ASP A 97 -1.71 -5.64 4.11
N THR A 98 -1.63 -4.42 4.62
CA THR A 98 -0.65 -4.09 5.67
C THR A 98 -1.31 -3.58 6.94
N ALA A 99 -0.65 -3.81 8.08
CA ALA A 99 -1.11 -3.39 9.40
C ALA A 99 0.07 -2.79 10.20
N ALA A 100 0.25 -1.49 10.11
CA ALA A 100 1.31 -0.78 10.83
C ALA A 100 0.81 -0.31 12.21
N VAL A 101 1.44 -0.75 13.30
CA VAL A 101 1.15 -0.25 14.65
C VAL A 101 1.72 1.17 14.78
N THR A 102 0.85 2.16 14.91
CA THR A 102 1.26 3.58 14.89
C THR A 102 1.18 4.26 16.27
N SER A 103 0.44 3.67 17.21
CA SER A 103 0.31 4.22 18.56
C SER A 103 0.00 3.14 19.58
N LEU A 104 0.50 3.34 20.79
CA LEU A 104 0.26 2.49 21.97
C LEU A 104 -0.13 3.37 23.15
N ALA A 105 -1.12 2.91 23.94
CA ALA A 105 -1.55 3.60 25.15
C ALA A 105 -1.92 2.59 26.24
N ALA A 106 -1.29 2.69 27.41
CA ALA A 106 -1.61 1.86 28.57
C ALA A 106 -1.09 2.48 29.86
N GLY A 107 -1.89 2.41 30.92
CA GLY A 107 -1.52 2.89 32.25
C GLY A 107 -1.35 4.40 32.35
N ASN A 108 -0.83 4.83 33.51
CA ASN A 108 -0.49 6.21 33.77
C ASN A 108 0.95 6.26 34.32
N PRO A 109 1.88 6.99 33.69
CA PRO A 109 3.25 7.14 34.17
C PRO A 109 3.37 7.73 35.58
N GLU A 110 2.39 8.54 36.00
CA GLU A 110 2.35 9.12 37.37
C GLU A 110 1.94 8.09 38.46
N SER A 111 1.49 6.89 38.02
CA SER A 111 1.00 5.83 38.90
C SER A 111 1.55 4.46 38.48
N ILE A 112 2.89 4.34 38.45
CA ILE A 112 3.60 3.12 37.98
C ILE A 112 3.36 1.88 38.83
N ASN A 113 2.86 2.08 40.06
CA ASN A 113 2.47 1.01 40.98
C ASN A 113 1.08 0.41 40.69
N VAL A 114 0.39 0.85 39.61
CA VAL A 114 -0.92 0.37 39.20
C VAL A 114 -0.82 -0.37 37.86
N ILE A 115 -1.25 -1.63 37.84
CA ILE A 115 -1.44 -2.39 36.63
C ILE A 115 -2.76 -1.96 35.98
N PRO A 116 -2.75 -1.44 34.73
CA PRO A 116 -3.96 -0.93 34.09
C PRO A 116 -4.91 -2.06 33.70
N ALA A 117 -6.21 -1.78 33.76
CA ALA A 117 -7.26 -2.70 33.31
C ALA A 117 -7.36 -2.78 31.79
N ASN A 118 -6.90 -1.76 31.07
CA ASN A 118 -6.98 -1.68 29.62
C ASN A 118 -5.60 -1.31 29.02
N ALA A 119 -5.33 -1.84 27.82
CA ALA A 119 -4.23 -1.44 26.98
C ALA A 119 -4.73 -1.34 25.54
N LEU A 120 -4.31 -0.30 24.83
CA LEU A 120 -4.79 0.05 23.50
C LEU A 120 -3.64 0.12 22.51
N ALA A 121 -3.89 -0.30 21.27
CA ALA A 121 -3.04 -0.03 20.13
C ALA A 121 -3.87 0.54 18.99
N TYR A 122 -3.25 1.37 18.16
CA TYR A 122 -3.85 1.88 16.94
C TYR A 122 -3.02 1.41 15.75
N ILE A 123 -3.72 0.90 14.74
CA ILE A 123 -3.13 0.33 13.54
C ILE A 123 -3.62 1.13 12.32
N ASP A 124 -2.70 1.62 11.50
CA ASP A 124 -3.00 2.09 10.15
C ASP A 124 -2.92 0.89 9.21
N GLY A 125 -4.08 0.44 8.74
CA GLY A 125 -4.21 -0.66 7.79
C GLY A 125 -4.35 -0.13 6.37
N ARG A 126 -3.53 -0.66 5.45
CA ARG A 126 -3.67 -0.42 4.01
C ARG A 126 -4.27 -1.66 3.38
N ILE A 127 -5.37 -1.46 2.67
CA ILE A 127 -6.21 -2.52 2.12
C ILE A 127 -6.14 -2.44 0.60
N LEU A 128 -5.80 -3.55 -0.01
CA LEU A 128 -5.80 -3.67 -1.47
C LEU A 128 -7.23 -3.67 -2.03
N PRO A 129 -7.42 -3.33 -3.32
CA PRO A 129 -8.70 -3.55 -4.01
C PRO A 129 -9.25 -4.97 -3.80
N ASP A 130 -10.57 -5.11 -3.92
CA ASP A 130 -11.33 -6.35 -3.72
C ASP A 130 -11.35 -6.89 -2.27
N GLN A 131 -10.80 -6.15 -1.32
CA GLN A 131 -10.90 -6.46 0.10
C GLN A 131 -12.06 -5.72 0.76
N THR A 132 -12.75 -6.39 1.68
CA THR A 132 -13.84 -5.80 2.44
C THR A 132 -13.37 -5.30 3.81
N ARG A 133 -14.11 -4.34 4.39
CA ARG A 133 -13.90 -3.88 5.77
C ARG A 133 -13.86 -5.05 6.76
N GLN A 134 -14.87 -5.93 6.69
CA GLN A 134 -14.95 -7.05 7.62
C GLN A 134 -13.84 -8.07 7.39
N GLY A 135 -13.52 -8.38 6.12
CA GLY A 135 -12.42 -9.29 5.78
C GLY A 135 -11.08 -8.81 6.31
N PHE A 136 -10.82 -7.49 6.28
CA PHE A 136 -9.60 -6.93 6.85
C PHE A 136 -9.58 -7.04 8.39
N ILE A 137 -10.70 -6.74 9.06
CA ILE A 137 -10.81 -6.89 10.52
C ILE A 137 -10.58 -8.34 10.95
N ASP A 138 -11.20 -9.29 10.27
CA ASP A 138 -11.06 -10.73 10.54
C ASP A 138 -9.60 -11.17 10.31
N LEU A 139 -8.95 -10.65 9.26
CA LEU A 139 -7.55 -10.94 8.96
C LEU A 139 -6.63 -10.42 10.07
N VAL A 140 -6.80 -9.17 10.50
CA VAL A 140 -6.03 -8.59 11.62
C VAL A 140 -6.28 -9.39 12.90
N HIS A 141 -7.53 -9.70 13.21
CA HIS A 141 -7.89 -10.47 14.40
C HIS A 141 -7.27 -11.88 14.37
N SER A 142 -7.24 -12.54 13.21
CA SER A 142 -6.63 -13.86 13.06
C SER A 142 -5.13 -13.88 13.41
N HIS A 143 -4.41 -12.79 13.12
CA HIS A 143 -3.00 -12.63 13.49
C HIS A 143 -2.85 -12.30 14.98
N LEU A 144 -3.68 -11.39 15.50
CA LEU A 144 -3.57 -10.94 16.90
C LEU A 144 -4.03 -11.99 17.91
N GLY A 145 -4.98 -12.86 17.52
CA GLY A 145 -5.57 -13.90 18.37
C GLY A 145 -6.61 -13.36 19.37
N ASN A 146 -7.12 -14.24 20.23
CA ASN A 146 -8.33 -14.01 21.02
C ASN A 146 -8.13 -13.20 22.31
N ASP A 147 -6.91 -12.80 22.65
CA ASP A 147 -6.62 -12.02 23.86
C ASP A 147 -6.99 -10.54 23.73
N VAL A 148 -7.38 -10.10 22.51
CA VAL A 148 -7.68 -8.71 22.18
C VAL A 148 -8.97 -8.61 21.37
N GLN A 149 -9.61 -7.45 21.50
CA GLN A 149 -10.73 -7.04 20.66
C GLN A 149 -10.20 -6.13 19.55
N VAL A 150 -10.73 -6.25 18.34
CA VAL A 150 -10.33 -5.49 17.15
C VAL A 150 -11.55 -4.77 16.59
N ASP A 151 -11.50 -3.44 16.56
CA ASP A 151 -12.60 -2.60 16.09
C ASP A 151 -12.10 -1.56 15.08
N VAL A 152 -12.98 -1.11 14.18
CA VAL A 152 -12.66 0.04 13.31
C VAL A 152 -12.64 1.33 14.14
N PHE A 153 -11.56 2.06 14.08
CA PHE A 153 -11.42 3.30 14.81
C PHE A 153 -12.19 4.43 14.14
N ARG A 154 -13.18 5.01 14.85
CA ARG A 154 -13.99 6.16 14.38
C ARG A 154 -14.60 5.98 12.99
N GLU A 155 -15.01 4.77 12.64
CA GLU A 155 -15.57 4.45 11.31
C GLU A 155 -14.64 4.79 10.13
N GLN A 156 -13.34 4.93 10.35
CA GLN A 156 -12.36 5.30 9.32
C GLN A 156 -12.00 4.09 8.44
N TYR A 157 -12.81 3.92 7.43
CA TYR A 157 -12.64 2.93 6.37
C TYR A 157 -12.82 3.57 5.00
N SER A 158 -11.99 3.18 4.05
CA SER A 158 -12.18 3.44 2.62
C SER A 158 -11.77 2.18 1.86
N ALA A 159 -12.59 1.73 0.94
CA ALA A 159 -12.25 0.59 0.10
C ALA A 159 -10.98 0.86 -0.71
N GLY A 160 -10.18 -0.15 -0.95
CA GLY A 160 -9.18 -0.12 -2.00
C GLY A 160 -9.87 -0.05 -3.36
N LEU A 161 -9.36 0.77 -4.27
CA LEU A 161 -9.99 1.02 -5.58
C LEU A 161 -8.96 0.82 -6.69
N GLU A 162 -9.46 0.38 -7.83
CA GLU A 162 -8.69 0.16 -9.05
C GLU A 162 -9.46 0.75 -10.24
N SER A 163 -8.77 1.45 -11.15
CA SER A 163 -9.32 1.81 -12.46
C SER A 163 -8.86 0.80 -13.50
N SER A 164 -9.77 0.38 -14.39
CA SER A 164 -9.38 -0.48 -15.49
C SER A 164 -8.41 0.24 -16.42
N PHE A 165 -7.27 -0.35 -16.70
CA PHE A 165 -6.30 0.17 -17.66
C PHE A 165 -6.72 -0.07 -19.12
N ASP A 166 -7.90 -0.72 -19.37
CA ASP A 166 -8.58 -0.73 -20.66
C ASP A 166 -9.35 0.56 -20.94
N ALA A 167 -9.39 1.51 -19.97
CA ALA A 167 -10.05 2.80 -20.15
C ALA A 167 -9.40 3.59 -21.31
N PRO A 168 -10.21 4.25 -22.18
CA PRO A 168 -9.68 4.95 -23.37
C PRO A 168 -8.58 5.95 -23.08
N ILE A 169 -8.62 6.63 -21.94
CA ILE A 169 -7.58 7.58 -21.53
C ILE A 169 -6.23 6.91 -21.28
N PHE A 170 -6.22 5.65 -20.83
CA PHE A 170 -4.96 4.92 -20.62
C PHE A 170 -4.24 4.68 -21.95
N GLY A 171 -4.97 4.29 -23.01
CA GLY A 171 -4.41 4.17 -24.35
C GLY A 171 -3.85 5.48 -24.90
N VAL A 172 -4.52 6.62 -24.61
CA VAL A 172 -3.99 7.95 -24.99
C VAL A 172 -2.69 8.26 -24.24
N ILE A 173 -2.58 7.88 -22.97
CA ILE A 173 -1.33 8.03 -22.20
C ILE A 173 -0.21 7.21 -22.86
N GLU A 174 -0.48 5.95 -23.24
CA GLU A 174 0.50 5.09 -23.92
C GLU A 174 0.98 5.69 -25.25
N GLU A 175 0.07 6.22 -26.07
CA GLU A 175 0.42 6.87 -27.34
C GLU A 175 1.29 8.11 -27.14
N VAL A 176 0.92 9.00 -26.20
CA VAL A 176 1.69 10.22 -25.95
C VAL A 176 3.08 9.90 -25.39
N VAL A 177 3.17 8.90 -24.50
CA VAL A 177 4.46 8.45 -23.99
C VAL A 177 5.32 7.84 -25.08
N ALA A 178 4.76 7.04 -25.97
CA ALA A 178 5.48 6.45 -27.10
C ALA A 178 6.04 7.52 -28.05
N ASP A 179 5.28 8.61 -28.28
CA ASP A 179 5.68 9.70 -29.17
C ASP A 179 6.76 10.62 -28.55
N ARG A 180 6.77 10.76 -27.22
CA ARG A 180 7.64 11.74 -26.53
C ARG A 180 8.81 11.14 -25.75
N CYS A 181 8.77 9.85 -25.48
CA CYS A 181 9.73 9.17 -24.62
C CYS A 181 10.23 7.91 -25.32
N ASP A 182 11.29 8.05 -26.09
CA ASP A 182 11.85 6.98 -26.93
C ASP A 182 12.12 5.70 -26.11
N GLY A 183 11.53 4.59 -26.52
CA GLY A 183 11.67 3.29 -25.85
C GLY A 183 10.97 3.15 -24.50
N ALA A 184 10.27 4.20 -23.99
CA ALA A 184 9.51 4.09 -22.75
C ALA A 184 8.22 3.29 -22.92
N LYS A 185 7.85 2.55 -21.88
CA LYS A 185 6.57 1.84 -21.81
C LYS A 185 5.79 2.32 -20.60
N VAL A 186 4.49 2.52 -20.78
CA VAL A 186 3.58 2.78 -19.66
C VAL A 186 3.30 1.46 -18.94
N ILE A 187 3.43 1.51 -17.62
CA ILE A 187 3.15 0.37 -16.75
C ILE A 187 1.99 0.77 -15.83
N PRO A 188 0.87 0.03 -15.80
CA PRO A 188 -0.18 0.29 -14.84
C PRO A 188 0.39 0.09 -13.43
N TRP A 189 0.04 1.00 -12.50
CA TRP A 189 0.64 1.01 -11.17
C TRP A 189 -0.37 1.35 -10.09
N GLN A 190 -0.33 0.62 -8.97
CA GLN A 190 -1.15 0.92 -7.80
C GLN A 190 -0.46 1.95 -6.91
N CYS A 191 -1.20 2.97 -6.48
CA CYS A 191 -0.74 3.91 -5.46
C CYS A 191 -1.04 3.33 -4.06
N ALA A 192 -0.03 3.25 -3.20
CA ALA A 192 -0.21 2.84 -1.80
C ALA A 192 -0.85 3.93 -0.92
N GLY A 193 -0.94 5.17 -1.43
CA GLY A 193 -1.55 6.31 -0.76
C GLY A 193 -3.05 6.42 -1.01
N SER A 194 -3.70 7.31 -0.26
CA SER A 194 -5.10 7.70 -0.51
C SER A 194 -5.14 8.93 -1.41
N THR A 195 -6.06 8.93 -2.38
CA THR A 195 -6.31 10.05 -3.31
C THR A 195 -7.80 10.37 -3.41
N ASP A 196 -8.16 11.47 -4.05
CA ASP A 196 -9.55 11.85 -4.32
C ASP A 196 -10.24 10.91 -5.33
N ALA A 197 -9.50 10.01 -5.97
CA ALA A 197 -10.03 8.91 -6.78
C ALA A 197 -11.12 8.11 -6.04
N LYS A 198 -11.04 8.01 -4.72
CA LYS A 198 -12.07 7.37 -3.86
C LYS A 198 -13.47 7.96 -4.01
N HIS A 199 -13.59 9.19 -4.50
CA HIS A 199 -14.87 9.85 -4.74
C HIS A 199 -15.34 9.76 -6.20
N LEU A 200 -14.45 9.50 -7.13
CA LEU A 200 -14.69 9.49 -8.58
C LEU A 200 -14.90 8.07 -9.13
N ILE A 201 -14.03 7.15 -8.79
CA ILE A 201 -14.10 5.75 -9.28
C ILE A 201 -15.45 5.10 -8.96
N PRO A 202 -16.04 5.22 -7.75
CA PRO A 202 -17.37 4.66 -7.47
C PRO A 202 -18.51 5.28 -8.28
N ARG A 203 -18.25 6.42 -8.94
CA ARG A 203 -19.20 7.08 -9.87
C ARG A 203 -18.97 6.69 -11.33
N GLY A 204 -18.12 5.68 -11.59
CA GLY A 204 -17.84 5.20 -12.93
C GLY A 204 -16.79 6.02 -13.70
N LEU A 205 -16.09 6.95 -13.04
CA LEU A 205 -15.03 7.74 -13.67
C LEU A 205 -13.68 7.05 -13.45
N PRO A 206 -12.97 6.61 -14.49
CA PRO A 206 -11.61 6.09 -14.34
C PRO A 206 -10.67 7.22 -13.93
N VAL A 207 -9.80 6.95 -12.97
CA VAL A 207 -8.81 7.92 -12.47
C VAL A 207 -7.44 7.29 -12.46
N PHE A 208 -6.49 7.97 -13.07
CA PHE A 208 -5.09 7.57 -13.09
C PHE A 208 -4.23 8.69 -12.50
N GLY A 209 -3.41 8.34 -11.50
CA GLY A 209 -2.34 9.21 -11.02
C GLY A 209 -1.18 9.12 -12.00
N PHE A 210 -0.97 10.18 -12.79
CA PHE A 210 0.09 10.22 -13.78
C PHE A 210 0.83 11.54 -13.71
N ILE A 211 2.10 11.48 -13.29
CA ILE A 211 3.01 12.65 -13.25
C ILE A 211 4.25 12.27 -14.06
N PRO A 212 4.30 12.63 -15.35
CA PRO A 212 5.44 12.30 -16.19
C PRO A 212 6.69 13.04 -15.73
N SER A 213 7.80 12.33 -15.64
CA SER A 213 9.10 12.88 -15.28
C SER A 213 10.22 12.22 -16.09
N LYS A 214 11.23 12.99 -16.43
CA LYS A 214 12.46 12.46 -17.01
C LYS A 214 13.29 11.75 -15.94
N PRO A 215 14.10 10.77 -16.33
CA PRO A 215 15.09 10.19 -15.41
C PRO A 215 15.97 11.29 -14.81
N LEU A 216 16.22 11.19 -13.52
CA LEU A 216 17.13 12.14 -12.86
C LEU A 216 18.57 12.01 -13.39
N PRO A 217 19.31 13.11 -13.49
CA PRO A 217 20.74 13.06 -13.76
C PRO A 217 21.48 12.18 -12.75
N PRO A 218 22.58 11.53 -13.17
CA PRO A 218 23.40 10.72 -12.26
C PRO A 218 23.84 11.54 -11.04
N GLY A 219 23.69 10.95 -9.85
CA GLY A 219 24.04 11.58 -8.57
C GLY A 219 22.97 12.51 -7.97
N MET A 220 21.86 12.75 -8.66
CA MET A 220 20.67 13.38 -8.07
C MET A 220 19.80 12.34 -7.40
N ASN A 221 19.34 12.66 -6.18
CA ASN A 221 18.34 11.89 -5.46
C ASN A 221 17.04 12.69 -5.34
N GLU A 222 15.92 12.06 -5.61
CA GLU A 222 14.63 12.64 -5.22
C GLU A 222 14.48 12.56 -3.70
N ALA A 223 14.10 13.69 -3.10
CA ALA A 223 13.48 13.65 -1.78
C ALA A 223 11.97 13.54 -2.02
N GLY A 224 11.41 12.37 -1.70
CA GLY A 224 10.00 12.09 -1.94
C GLY A 224 9.06 13.00 -1.14
N ALA A 225 7.78 12.96 -1.50
CA ALA A 225 6.72 13.68 -0.82
C ALA A 225 6.76 13.43 0.70
N HIS A 226 6.53 14.48 1.49
CA HIS A 226 6.59 14.49 2.96
C HIS A 226 7.99 14.27 3.58
N ALA A 227 9.06 14.33 2.78
CA ALA A 227 10.43 14.30 3.27
C ALA A 227 10.93 15.70 3.68
N ASN A 228 11.88 15.78 4.62
CA ASN A 228 12.41 17.07 5.13
C ASN A 228 13.05 17.94 4.05
N ASN A 229 13.52 17.38 2.96
CA ASN A 229 14.13 18.09 1.83
C ASN A 229 13.38 17.80 0.55
N GLU A 230 12.05 17.78 0.59
CA GLU A 230 11.21 17.58 -0.58
C GLU A 230 11.58 18.54 -1.68
N ARG A 231 11.83 18.02 -2.88
CA ARG A 231 12.29 18.80 -4.02
C ARG A 231 11.86 18.15 -5.33
N ILE A 232 11.74 18.98 -6.35
CA ILE A 232 11.49 18.58 -7.72
C ILE A 232 12.63 19.08 -8.62
N TRP A 233 13.00 18.26 -9.60
CA TRP A 233 13.91 18.72 -10.65
C TRP A 233 13.15 19.66 -11.60
N LEU A 234 13.63 20.91 -11.73
CA LEU A 234 12.89 21.95 -12.43
C LEU A 234 12.62 21.65 -13.90
N GLU A 235 13.48 20.89 -14.58
CA GLU A 235 13.24 20.49 -15.97
C GLU A 235 12.07 19.52 -16.13
N ASN A 236 11.63 18.87 -15.06
CA ASN A 236 10.44 18.02 -15.10
C ASN A 236 9.14 18.82 -15.15
N VAL A 237 9.15 20.09 -14.74
CA VAL A 237 7.94 20.93 -14.76
C VAL A 237 7.45 21.20 -16.19
N PRO A 238 8.26 21.77 -17.12
CA PRO A 238 7.83 21.95 -18.51
C PRO A 238 7.57 20.63 -19.21
N PHE A 239 8.40 19.60 -18.98
CA PHE A 239 8.20 18.29 -19.56
C PHE A 239 6.83 17.68 -19.16
N ALA A 240 6.50 17.69 -17.87
CA ALA A 240 5.22 17.20 -17.39
C ALA A 240 4.04 17.98 -17.97
N LEU A 241 4.17 19.32 -18.05
CA LEU A 241 3.15 20.18 -18.63
C LEU A 241 2.87 19.84 -20.10
N GLU A 242 3.90 19.68 -20.91
CA GLU A 242 3.78 19.33 -22.32
C GLU A 242 3.12 17.95 -22.53
N VAL A 243 3.55 16.94 -21.76
CA VAL A 243 2.97 15.60 -21.84
C VAL A 243 1.50 15.60 -21.43
N LEU A 244 1.18 16.25 -20.30
CA LEU A 244 -0.21 16.33 -19.82
C LEU A 244 -1.10 17.14 -20.79
N TYR A 245 -0.58 18.22 -21.37
CA TYR A 245 -1.31 19.01 -22.37
C TYR A 245 -1.67 18.15 -23.60
N ASP A 246 -0.72 17.35 -24.11
CA ASP A 246 -0.98 16.45 -25.23
C ASP A 246 -2.01 15.37 -24.90
N ILE A 247 -1.91 14.78 -23.70
CA ILE A 247 -2.90 13.77 -23.25
C ILE A 247 -4.29 14.38 -23.24
N VAL A 248 -4.47 15.52 -22.57
CA VAL A 248 -5.77 16.18 -22.47
C VAL A 248 -6.31 16.57 -23.85
N THR A 249 -5.46 17.16 -24.69
CA THR A 249 -5.84 17.59 -26.03
C THR A 249 -6.25 16.41 -26.92
N ARG A 250 -5.46 15.33 -26.95
CA ARG A 250 -5.79 14.14 -27.75
C ARG A 250 -7.03 13.44 -27.24
N PHE A 251 -7.20 13.33 -25.93
CA PHE A 251 -8.36 12.70 -25.34
C PHE A 251 -9.64 13.49 -25.60
N CYS A 252 -9.64 14.81 -25.39
CA CYS A 252 -10.82 15.64 -25.60
C CYS A 252 -11.17 15.89 -27.07
N LEU A 253 -10.20 15.84 -28.00
CA LEU A 253 -10.48 16.03 -29.43
C LEU A 253 -10.89 14.74 -30.17
N ARG A 254 -10.75 13.58 -29.55
CA ARG A 254 -11.24 12.28 -30.10
C ARG A 254 -12.66 11.94 -29.66
N ALA A 255 -13.26 12.74 -28.78
CA ALA A 255 -14.60 12.54 -28.25
C ALA A 255 -15.69 13.06 -29.23
#